data_795658df24723c890537dded3afabda2
#
_entry.id   795658df24723c890537dded3afabda2
#
_cell.length_a   1.000
_cell.length_b   1.000
_cell.length_c   1.000
_cell.angle_alpha   90.00
_cell.angle_beta   90.00
_cell.angle_gamma   90.00
#
_symmetry.space_group_name_H-M   'P 1'
#
loop_
_entity.id
_entity.type
_entity.pdbx_description
1 polymer ?
#
loop_
_entity_poly.entity_id
_entity_poly.type
_entity_poly.pdbx_seq_one_letter_code
_entity_poly.pdbx_strand_id
1 'polypeptide(L)'
;MMAALALIGRDNARTPMQWDASKYAGFTAPDAPVEPWISVNPNHVEINAAEEFDDPDSVYTFYKKLIAMRHNSATISTGEWHLLAADSDQVYAFTRTNGDDTILVVVNLTDRSAALPSDVAELLSDGVSDPQVLLKIGRAHV
;
A
#
# COMPACT_ATOMS: atom_id res chain seq x y z
N MET A 1 32.10 -13.53 1.06
CA MET A 1 32.01 -12.24 0.31
C MET A 1 30.75 -12.18 -0.56
N MET A 2 30.45 -13.16 -1.42
CA MET A 2 29.25 -13.15 -2.29
C MET A 2 27.91 -13.08 -1.52
N ALA A 3 27.76 -13.82 -0.41
CA ALA A 3 26.56 -13.79 0.41
C ALA A 3 26.30 -12.40 1.07
N ALA A 4 27.36 -11.69 1.45
CA ALA A 4 27.24 -10.34 1.99
C ALA A 4 26.88 -9.33 0.89
N LEU A 5 27.37 -9.49 -0.33
CA LEU A 5 27.00 -8.65 -1.47
C LEU A 5 25.53 -8.85 -1.86
N ALA A 6 25.00 -10.06 -1.77
CA ALA A 6 23.59 -10.34 -2.01
C ALA A 6 22.66 -9.68 -0.97
N LEU A 7 23.11 -9.52 0.26
CA LEU A 7 22.34 -8.88 1.34
C LEU A 7 22.44 -7.34 1.34
N ILE A 8 23.60 -6.80 0.90
CA ILE A 8 23.90 -5.37 0.96
C ILE A 8 23.80 -4.70 -0.41
N GLY A 9 23.78 -5.50 -1.49
CA GLY A 9 23.71 -5.00 -2.86
C GLY A 9 22.39 -4.32 -3.17
N ARG A 10 22.45 -3.10 -3.70
CA ARG A 10 21.27 -2.34 -4.12
C ARG A 10 20.62 -2.84 -5.40
N ASP A 11 21.25 -3.74 -6.13
CA ASP A 11 20.79 -4.21 -7.45
C ASP A 11 19.49 -5.05 -7.34
N ASN A 12 19.27 -5.70 -6.19
CA ASN A 12 18.01 -6.41 -5.93
C ASN A 12 16.77 -5.49 -5.96
N ALA A 13 16.95 -4.20 -5.62
CA ALA A 13 15.90 -3.19 -5.65
C ALA A 13 15.89 -2.38 -6.96
N ARG A 14 16.74 -2.73 -7.93
CA ARG A 14 16.94 -1.99 -9.20
C ARG A 14 16.75 -2.87 -10.43
N THR A 15 16.06 -4.00 -10.27
CA THR A 15 15.71 -4.85 -11.41
C THR A 15 14.87 -4.05 -12.42
N PRO A 16 14.99 -4.35 -13.72
CA PRO A 16 14.15 -3.74 -14.73
C PRO A 16 12.66 -3.84 -14.39
N MET A 17 11.90 -2.80 -14.72
CA MET A 17 10.45 -2.81 -14.57
C MET A 17 9.83 -3.92 -15.40
N GLN A 18 8.93 -4.67 -14.78
CA GLN A 18 8.24 -5.80 -15.41
C GLN A 18 6.95 -5.29 -16.06
N TRP A 19 7.01 -4.92 -17.34
CA TRP A 19 5.86 -4.43 -18.08
C TRP A 19 4.95 -5.55 -18.59
N ASP A 20 5.57 -6.67 -19.05
CA ASP A 20 4.88 -7.83 -19.60
C ASP A 20 5.67 -9.13 -19.41
N ALA A 21 5.13 -10.26 -19.91
CA ALA A 21 5.75 -11.57 -19.82
C ALA A 21 6.80 -11.86 -20.91
N SER A 22 7.18 -10.87 -21.75
CA SER A 22 8.15 -11.07 -22.82
C SER A 22 9.59 -11.23 -22.30
N LYS A 23 10.52 -11.66 -23.18
CA LYS A 23 11.91 -12.04 -22.85
C LYS A 23 12.64 -11.08 -21.89
N TYR A 24 12.46 -9.78 -22.04
CA TYR A 24 13.06 -8.77 -21.20
C TYR A 24 12.00 -7.98 -20.41
N ALA A 25 10.88 -8.64 -20.09
CA ALA A 25 9.75 -8.07 -19.37
C ALA A 25 9.20 -6.76 -19.99
N GLY A 26 9.27 -6.62 -21.33
CA GLY A 26 8.89 -5.38 -22.01
C GLY A 26 9.78 -4.16 -21.66
N PHE A 27 10.83 -4.34 -20.88
CA PHE A 27 11.75 -3.27 -20.49
C PHE A 27 12.61 -2.78 -21.68
N THR A 28 13.01 -3.71 -22.54
CA THR A 28 13.65 -3.44 -23.82
C THR A 28 13.13 -4.41 -24.88
N ALA A 29 13.37 -4.13 -26.16
CA ALA A 29 12.92 -4.97 -27.25
C ALA A 29 13.47 -6.40 -27.14
N PRO A 30 12.67 -7.45 -27.45
CA PRO A 30 13.09 -8.85 -27.33
C PRO A 30 14.30 -9.22 -28.21
N ASP A 31 14.52 -8.48 -29.29
CA ASP A 31 15.61 -8.60 -30.26
C ASP A 31 16.76 -7.60 -30.01
N ALA A 32 16.75 -6.89 -28.86
CA ALA A 32 17.80 -5.98 -28.50
C ALA A 32 19.16 -6.68 -28.53
N PRO A 33 20.20 -6.04 -29.10
CA PRO A 33 21.52 -6.64 -29.26
C PRO A 33 22.27 -6.82 -27.93
N VAL A 34 21.79 -6.14 -26.88
CA VAL A 34 22.40 -6.20 -25.54
C VAL A 34 21.31 -6.43 -24.52
N GLU A 35 21.52 -7.39 -23.64
CA GLU A 35 20.64 -7.65 -22.50
C GLU A 35 20.70 -6.53 -21.47
N PRO A 36 19.64 -6.30 -20.67
CA PRO A 36 19.74 -5.41 -19.53
C PRO A 36 20.90 -5.80 -18.59
N TRP A 37 21.73 -4.85 -18.22
CA TRP A 37 22.91 -5.10 -17.37
C TRP A 37 22.58 -5.61 -15.97
N ILE A 38 21.41 -5.29 -15.45
CA ILE A 38 20.80 -5.97 -14.29
C ILE A 38 19.76 -6.95 -14.87
N SER A 39 19.85 -8.20 -14.46
CA SER A 39 18.94 -9.24 -14.94
C SER A 39 17.50 -8.93 -14.57
N VAL A 40 16.58 -9.22 -15.50
CA VAL A 40 15.14 -9.21 -15.22
C VAL A 40 14.82 -10.26 -14.16
N ASN A 41 13.94 -9.94 -13.23
CA ASN A 41 13.46 -10.92 -12.26
C ASN A 41 12.69 -12.03 -12.98
N PRO A 42 13.02 -13.31 -12.78
CA PRO A 42 12.40 -14.42 -13.49
C PRO A 42 10.89 -14.57 -13.25
N ASN A 43 10.34 -13.96 -12.19
CA ASN A 43 8.91 -13.96 -11.91
C ASN A 43 8.07 -13.03 -12.84
N HIS A 44 8.72 -12.28 -13.75
CA HIS A 44 8.02 -11.37 -14.68
C HIS A 44 6.99 -12.08 -15.57
N VAL A 45 7.11 -13.39 -15.75
CA VAL A 45 6.14 -14.18 -16.50
C VAL A 45 4.79 -14.32 -15.81
N GLU A 46 4.75 -14.11 -14.48
CA GLU A 46 3.56 -14.22 -13.64
C GLU A 46 3.17 -12.88 -13.00
N ILE A 47 4.17 -12.04 -12.69
CA ILE A 47 3.98 -10.76 -12.01
C ILE A 47 4.50 -9.65 -12.92
N ASN A 48 3.60 -8.96 -13.58
CA ASN A 48 3.95 -7.85 -14.46
C ASN A 48 2.78 -6.87 -14.61
N ALA A 49 3.08 -5.68 -15.11
CA ALA A 49 2.09 -4.61 -15.21
C ALA A 49 0.90 -4.98 -16.11
N ALA A 50 1.12 -5.73 -17.22
CA ALA A 50 0.05 -6.10 -18.13
C ALA A 50 -1.01 -6.98 -17.44
N GLU A 51 -0.58 -7.96 -16.65
CA GLU A 51 -1.48 -8.81 -15.87
C GLU A 51 -2.19 -8.03 -14.76
N GLU A 52 -1.49 -7.10 -14.09
CA GLU A 52 -2.06 -6.32 -13.00
C GLU A 52 -3.09 -5.28 -13.45
N PHE A 53 -3.02 -4.80 -14.70
CA PHE A 53 -3.95 -3.78 -15.22
C PHE A 53 -5.41 -4.24 -15.21
N ASP A 54 -5.67 -5.50 -15.53
CA ASP A 54 -7.01 -6.06 -15.67
C ASP A 54 -7.47 -6.80 -14.39
N ASP A 55 -6.58 -6.98 -13.40
CA ASP A 55 -6.89 -7.59 -12.12
C ASP A 55 -7.44 -6.54 -11.12
N PRO A 56 -8.72 -6.65 -10.70
CA PRO A 56 -9.32 -5.72 -9.73
C PRO A 56 -8.70 -5.79 -8.33
N ASP A 57 -8.02 -6.89 -7.99
CA ASP A 57 -7.41 -7.16 -6.69
C ASP A 57 -5.88 -6.97 -6.70
N SER A 58 -5.32 -6.53 -7.84
CA SER A 58 -3.89 -6.27 -7.99
C SER A 58 -3.40 -5.08 -7.16
N VAL A 59 -2.08 -5.07 -6.90
CA VAL A 59 -1.39 -3.94 -6.25
C VAL A 59 -1.56 -2.67 -7.09
N TYR A 60 -1.46 -2.76 -8.42
CA TYR A 60 -1.69 -1.63 -9.32
C TYR A 60 -3.09 -1.03 -9.14
N THR A 61 -4.12 -1.84 -9.20
CA THR A 61 -5.52 -1.39 -9.06
C THR A 61 -5.79 -0.83 -7.66
N PHE A 62 -5.19 -1.41 -6.63
CA PHE A 62 -5.26 -0.88 -5.27
C PHE A 62 -4.65 0.53 -5.15
N TYR A 63 -3.43 0.74 -5.66
CA TYR A 63 -2.79 2.07 -5.68
C TYR A 63 -3.60 3.08 -6.50
N LYS A 64 -4.15 2.68 -7.63
CA LYS A 64 -5.02 3.53 -8.46
C LYS A 64 -6.23 4.03 -7.66
N LYS A 65 -6.88 3.14 -6.88
CA LYS A 65 -7.98 3.51 -5.98
C LYS A 65 -7.54 4.50 -4.90
N LEU A 66 -6.39 4.25 -4.23
CA LEU A 66 -5.86 5.15 -3.20
C LEU A 66 -5.52 6.55 -3.75
N ILE A 67 -4.91 6.62 -4.92
CA ILE A 67 -4.59 7.89 -5.59
C ILE A 67 -5.88 8.64 -5.91
N ALA A 68 -6.88 7.97 -6.47
CA ALA A 68 -8.19 8.57 -6.74
C ALA A 68 -8.88 9.08 -5.46
N MET A 69 -8.87 8.29 -4.38
CA MET A 69 -9.39 8.72 -3.08
C MET A 69 -8.69 9.98 -2.59
N ARG A 70 -7.38 10.04 -2.68
CA ARG A 70 -6.60 11.21 -2.26
C ARG A 70 -6.94 12.45 -3.10
N HIS A 71 -7.07 12.32 -4.42
CA HIS A 71 -7.38 13.44 -5.30
C HIS A 71 -8.80 13.98 -5.10
N ASN A 72 -9.74 13.09 -4.75
CA ASN A 72 -11.15 13.45 -4.62
C ASN A 72 -11.57 13.83 -3.19
N SER A 73 -10.67 13.78 -2.21
CA SER A 73 -10.94 14.12 -0.82
C SER A 73 -9.98 15.18 -0.29
N ALA A 74 -10.53 16.35 0.02
CA ALA A 74 -9.80 17.41 0.70
C ALA A 74 -9.36 16.96 2.10
N THR A 75 -10.16 16.17 2.78
CA THR A 75 -9.86 15.61 4.11
C THR A 75 -8.64 14.72 4.06
N ILE A 76 -8.52 13.82 3.06
CA ILE A 76 -7.32 12.99 2.88
C ILE A 76 -6.10 13.82 2.49
N SER A 77 -6.25 14.79 1.58
CA SER A 77 -5.11 15.51 1.00
C SER A 77 -4.58 16.63 1.89
N THR A 78 -5.45 17.40 2.55
CA THR A 78 -5.11 18.64 3.28
C THR A 78 -5.66 18.71 4.70
N GLY A 79 -6.48 17.71 5.15
CA GLY A 79 -7.04 17.70 6.48
C GLY A 79 -5.98 17.73 7.58
N GLU A 80 -6.30 18.30 8.72
CA GLU A 80 -5.45 18.32 9.92
C GLU A 80 -5.25 16.88 10.43
N TRP A 81 -4.00 16.53 10.69
CA TRP A 81 -3.64 15.19 11.17
C TRP A 81 -3.55 15.17 12.71
N HIS A 82 -4.12 14.15 13.33
CA HIS A 82 -4.03 13.93 14.77
C HIS A 82 -3.75 12.47 15.07
N LEU A 83 -2.67 12.18 15.83
CA LEU A 83 -2.30 10.83 16.26
C LEU A 83 -3.24 10.35 17.35
N LEU A 84 -3.73 9.12 17.19
CA LEU A 84 -4.43 8.35 18.22
C LEU A 84 -3.58 7.14 18.61
N ALA A 85 -3.96 6.47 19.70
CA ALA A 85 -3.28 5.26 20.17
C ALA A 85 -1.76 5.43 20.35
N ALA A 86 -1.31 6.60 20.81
CA ALA A 86 0.11 6.95 20.91
C ALA A 86 0.95 5.97 21.76
N ASP A 87 0.32 5.33 22.75
CA ASP A 87 0.96 4.36 23.65
C ASP A 87 0.83 2.90 23.18
N SER A 88 0.22 2.65 22.01
CA SER A 88 0.05 1.31 21.48
C SER A 88 1.26 0.87 20.65
N ASP A 89 1.79 -0.31 20.95
CA ASP A 89 2.83 -0.97 20.15
C ASP A 89 2.26 -1.91 19.06
N GLN A 90 0.93 -2.06 19.01
CA GLN A 90 0.22 -2.96 18.11
C GLN A 90 -0.63 -2.24 17.07
N VAL A 91 -1.22 -1.12 17.44
CA VAL A 91 -2.16 -0.38 16.62
C VAL A 91 -1.61 1.00 16.29
N TYR A 92 -1.55 1.31 15.00
CA TYR A 92 -1.32 2.67 14.52
C TYR A 92 -2.66 3.28 14.12
N ALA A 93 -3.04 4.37 14.76
CA ALA A 93 -4.29 5.05 14.47
C ALA A 93 -4.11 6.57 14.41
N PHE A 94 -4.84 7.21 13.51
CA PHE A 94 -4.86 8.65 13.38
C PHE A 94 -6.17 9.13 12.73
N THR A 95 -6.49 10.39 12.95
CA THR A 95 -7.54 11.08 12.19
C THR A 95 -6.95 12.10 11.23
N ARG A 96 -7.74 12.40 10.20
CA ARG A 96 -7.61 13.59 9.37
C ARG A 96 -8.94 14.32 9.34
N THR A 97 -8.94 15.63 9.65
CA THR A 97 -10.17 16.43 9.77
C THR A 97 -10.10 17.64 8.86
N ASN A 98 -11.16 17.90 8.13
CA ASN A 98 -11.33 19.09 7.30
C ASN A 98 -12.78 19.59 7.43
N GLY A 99 -12.97 20.68 8.20
CA GLY A 99 -14.31 21.14 8.58
C GLY A 99 -15.03 20.08 9.41
N ASP A 100 -16.23 19.69 8.97
CA ASP A 100 -17.06 18.68 9.63
C ASP A 100 -16.72 17.24 9.22
N ASP A 101 -15.87 17.07 8.20
CA ASP A 101 -15.46 15.75 7.71
C ASP A 101 -14.26 15.23 8.46
N THR A 102 -14.36 14.03 9.01
CA THR A 102 -13.27 13.33 9.67
C THR A 102 -13.09 11.94 9.08
N ILE A 103 -11.85 11.60 8.76
CA ILE A 103 -11.43 10.26 8.36
C ILE A 103 -10.60 9.66 9.48
N LEU A 104 -11.01 8.51 9.98
CA LEU A 104 -10.26 7.69 10.92
C LEU A 104 -9.52 6.58 10.16
N VAL A 105 -8.25 6.44 10.43
CA VAL A 105 -7.42 5.33 9.95
C VAL A 105 -6.97 4.51 11.15
N VAL A 106 -7.20 3.20 11.10
CA VAL A 106 -6.77 2.25 12.13
C VAL A 106 -6.06 1.09 11.45
N VAL A 107 -4.83 0.81 11.86
CA VAL A 107 -3.99 -0.26 11.30
C VAL A 107 -3.48 -1.14 12.43
N ASN A 108 -3.76 -2.43 12.37
CA ASN A 108 -3.08 -3.42 13.21
C ASN A 108 -1.75 -3.80 12.57
N LEU A 109 -0.65 -3.51 13.23
CA LEU A 109 0.72 -3.77 12.75
C LEU A 109 1.23 -5.18 13.14
N THR A 110 0.37 -6.00 13.74
CA THR A 110 0.73 -7.34 14.20
C THR A 110 -0.01 -8.43 13.43
N ASP A 111 0.45 -9.67 13.57
CA ASP A 111 -0.18 -10.88 13.04
C ASP A 111 -1.28 -11.44 13.96
N ARG A 112 -1.60 -10.74 15.05
CA ARG A 112 -2.56 -11.15 16.09
C ARG A 112 -3.70 -10.16 16.18
N SER A 113 -4.81 -10.59 16.79
CA SER A 113 -5.89 -9.67 17.15
C SER A 113 -5.39 -8.66 18.18
N ALA A 114 -5.58 -7.38 17.89
CA ALA A 114 -5.30 -6.29 18.81
C ALA A 114 -6.63 -5.70 19.35
N ALA A 115 -6.65 -5.34 20.62
CA ALA A 115 -7.77 -4.60 21.18
C ALA A 115 -7.82 -3.19 20.58
N LEU A 116 -9.02 -2.67 20.41
CA LEU A 116 -9.19 -1.28 19.95
C LEU A 116 -8.75 -0.35 21.10
N PRO A 117 -7.83 0.59 20.86
CA PRO A 117 -7.42 1.57 21.86
C PRO A 117 -8.59 2.42 22.36
N SER A 118 -8.54 2.86 23.63
CA SER A 118 -9.66 3.55 24.29
C SER A 118 -10.05 4.85 23.59
N ASP A 119 -9.08 5.66 23.17
CA ASP A 119 -9.30 6.92 22.47
C ASP A 119 -9.94 6.72 21.09
N VAL A 120 -9.61 5.63 20.40
CA VAL A 120 -10.27 5.23 19.15
C VAL A 120 -11.70 4.76 19.42
N ALA A 121 -11.91 3.98 20.48
CA ALA A 121 -13.24 3.50 20.86
C ALA A 121 -14.15 4.65 21.29
N GLU A 122 -13.64 5.60 22.05
CA GLU A 122 -14.34 6.83 22.45
C GLU A 122 -14.76 7.65 21.23
N LEU A 123 -13.84 7.89 20.30
CA LEU A 123 -14.14 8.61 19.05
C LEU A 123 -15.29 7.97 18.26
N LEU A 124 -15.32 6.64 18.20
CA LEU A 124 -16.37 5.91 17.49
C LEU A 124 -17.72 5.92 18.24
N SER A 125 -17.72 6.06 19.57
CA SER A 125 -18.94 6.09 20.40
C SER A 125 -19.55 7.48 20.56
N ASP A 126 -18.74 8.55 20.49
CA ASP A 126 -19.13 9.94 20.80
C ASP A 126 -19.82 10.69 19.63
N GLY A 127 -20.58 9.97 18.81
CA GLY A 127 -21.52 10.63 17.91
C GLY A 127 -21.01 10.80 16.49
N VAL A 128 -20.30 9.83 15.97
CA VAL A 128 -20.08 9.72 14.52
C VAL A 128 -21.43 9.46 13.87
N SER A 129 -21.97 10.48 13.22
CA SER A 129 -23.19 10.34 12.42
C SER A 129 -22.84 9.63 11.12
N ASP A 130 -23.42 8.45 10.89
CA ASP A 130 -23.33 7.68 9.64
C ASP A 130 -21.88 7.29 9.23
N PRO A 131 -21.17 6.48 10.01
CA PRO A 131 -19.81 6.05 9.67
C PRO A 131 -19.81 5.17 8.41
N GLN A 132 -18.99 5.54 7.43
CA GLN A 132 -18.80 4.78 6.19
C GLN A 132 -17.41 4.17 6.14
N VAL A 133 -17.33 2.88 5.78
CA VAL A 133 -16.04 2.22 5.52
C VAL A 133 -15.60 2.56 4.11
N LEU A 134 -14.60 3.42 3.98
CA LEU A 134 -14.04 3.83 2.68
C LEU A 134 -13.08 2.77 2.11
N LEU A 135 -12.31 2.12 2.98
CA LEU A 135 -11.34 1.11 2.59
C LEU A 135 -11.16 0.09 3.71
N LYS A 136 -11.13 -1.18 3.35
CA LYS A 136 -10.78 -2.28 4.25
C LYS A 136 -9.74 -3.16 3.60
N ILE A 137 -8.63 -3.41 4.29
CA ILE A 137 -7.55 -4.30 3.86
C ILE A 137 -7.45 -5.45 4.85
N GLY A 138 -7.44 -6.68 4.34
CA GLY A 138 -7.37 -7.88 5.16
C GLY A 138 -8.66 -8.21 5.93
N ARG A 139 -8.56 -9.16 6.84
CA ARG A 139 -9.66 -9.58 7.72
C ARG A 139 -9.60 -8.78 9.03
N ALA A 140 -10.19 -7.61 9.08
CA ALA A 140 -10.48 -7.00 10.37
C ALA A 140 -11.72 -7.71 10.94
N HIS A 141 -11.57 -8.41 12.03
CA HIS A 141 -12.68 -8.79 12.89
C HIS A 141 -12.92 -7.62 13.84
N VAL A 142 -14.00 -6.89 13.64
CA VAL A 142 -14.54 -5.94 14.60
C VAL A 142 -15.40 -6.73 15.55
#